data_a13d9c1b9db29b069e238b99c72152e2
#
_entry.id   a13d9c1b9db29b069e238b99c72152e2
#
_cell.length_a   1.000
_cell.length_b   1.000
_cell.length_c   1.000
_cell.angle_alpha   90.00
_cell.angle_beta   90.00
_cell.angle_gamma   90.00
#
_symmetry.space_group_name_H-M   'P 1'
#
loop_
_entity.id
_entity.type
_entity.pdbx_description
1 polymer ?
#
loop_
_entity_poly.entity_id
_entity_poly.type
_entity_poly.pdbx_seq_one_letter_code
_entity_poly.pdbx_strand_id
1 'polypeptide(L)'
;MDAMTSAKDVLTEKEGLAGRLRLNRPKALHSLNRQMVRDMASALLEWRDDPDVRIILIDHAEGRGFCAGGDVVGISQDVDGHEAAARAFFFDEYRLNHLEYTYPKPGIAFMDGITMGGGVGIGLPCRYRVATERTVLAMPETTIGIFPDVGGGRYLSRLRGRLAQFLALTGARLDGAEALRLRLATHFIRSERLEEAKERIIAQPFRAQAVLDELSEDDIPEARIMGNLKKIDRYFDSDRLEDILEALDAGAADGDEWAAKEAETIRAKSPMACKVSLKLLVESPYQLHFVDEMRMEYGIMVRLIHHPDFKEGVRALLIDKDNKPNWQPTNPTVIGDADVAQFFEPLPPEEQWRPFDF
;
A
#
# COMPACT_ATOMS: atom_id res chain seq x y z
N MET A 1 -12.49 -40.24 -6.81
CA MET A 1 -11.53 -39.14 -7.11
C MET A 1 -12.05 -37.96 -6.29
N ASP A 2 -11.56 -37.85 -5.07
CA ASP A 2 -11.92 -36.72 -4.20
C ASP A 2 -11.38 -35.44 -4.81
N ALA A 3 -12.28 -34.52 -5.14
CA ALA A 3 -11.91 -33.16 -5.46
C ALA A 3 -11.26 -32.61 -4.17
N MET A 4 -9.92 -32.51 -4.15
CA MET A 4 -9.23 -31.74 -3.15
C MET A 4 -9.79 -30.32 -3.23
N THR A 5 -10.66 -29.98 -2.29
CA THR A 5 -11.12 -28.60 -2.07
C THR A 5 -9.85 -27.80 -1.80
N SER A 6 -9.43 -27.00 -2.76
CA SER A 6 -8.29 -26.11 -2.56
C SER A 6 -8.61 -25.22 -1.36
N ALA A 7 -7.69 -25.15 -0.40
CA ALA A 7 -7.85 -24.25 0.74
C ALA A 7 -8.13 -22.83 0.22
N LYS A 8 -9.09 -22.13 0.83
CA LYS A 8 -9.39 -20.74 0.46
C LYS A 8 -8.19 -19.85 0.67
N ASP A 9 -7.95 -18.91 -0.24
CA ASP A 9 -6.86 -17.94 -0.17
C ASP A 9 -7.07 -16.88 0.95
N VAL A 10 -8.32 -16.73 1.43
CA VAL A 10 -8.68 -15.96 2.63
C VAL A 10 -9.61 -16.83 3.48
N LEU A 11 -9.29 -16.96 4.76
CA LEU A 11 -10.16 -17.57 5.76
C LEU A 11 -10.97 -16.47 6.42
N THR A 12 -12.29 -16.57 6.33
CA THR A 12 -13.23 -15.60 6.89
C THR A 12 -14.04 -16.30 7.97
N GLU A 13 -13.82 -15.96 9.22
CA GLU A 13 -14.36 -16.68 10.38
C GLU A 13 -14.89 -15.71 11.43
N LYS A 14 -15.94 -16.10 12.15
CA LYS A 14 -16.35 -15.42 13.38
C LYS A 14 -15.77 -16.19 14.56
N GLU A 15 -14.91 -15.52 15.32
CA GLU A 15 -14.30 -16.06 16.53
C GLU A 15 -14.78 -15.24 17.75
N GLY A 16 -15.67 -15.79 18.56
CA GLY A 16 -16.30 -15.05 19.65
C GLY A 16 -17.10 -13.85 19.09
N LEU A 17 -16.75 -12.64 19.52
CA LEU A 17 -17.33 -11.38 19.03
C LEU A 17 -16.45 -10.68 17.96
N ALA A 18 -15.49 -11.38 17.40
CA ALA A 18 -14.61 -10.84 16.36
C ALA A 18 -14.92 -11.48 15.00
N GLY A 19 -14.92 -10.67 13.93
CA GLY A 19 -14.77 -11.12 12.57
C GLY A 19 -13.30 -11.17 12.21
N ARG A 20 -12.78 -12.30 11.78
CA ARG A 20 -11.36 -12.48 11.45
C ARG A 20 -11.20 -12.74 9.96
N LEU A 21 -10.39 -11.91 9.32
CA LEU A 21 -9.93 -12.06 7.95
C LEU A 21 -8.47 -12.53 8.01
N ARG A 22 -8.23 -13.78 7.66
CA ARG A 22 -6.88 -14.36 7.70
C ARG A 22 -6.40 -14.69 6.30
N LEU A 23 -5.39 -13.95 5.82
CA LEU A 23 -4.80 -14.18 4.52
C LEU A 23 -4.07 -15.53 4.49
N ASN A 24 -4.34 -16.35 3.48
CA ASN A 24 -3.89 -17.75 3.43
C ASN A 24 -3.26 -18.13 2.09
N ARG A 25 -2.34 -17.30 1.61
CA ARG A 25 -1.62 -17.50 0.34
C ARG A 25 -0.09 -17.36 0.56
N PRO A 26 0.51 -18.19 1.44
CA PRO A 26 1.89 -17.97 1.92
C PRO A 26 2.94 -18.06 0.81
N LYS A 27 2.72 -18.87 -0.22
CA LYS A 27 3.65 -19.02 -1.36
C LYS A 27 3.79 -17.74 -2.20
N ALA A 28 2.77 -16.89 -2.19
CA ALA A 28 2.75 -15.60 -2.86
C ALA A 28 2.83 -14.42 -1.86
N LEU A 29 3.34 -14.65 -0.64
CA LEU A 29 3.40 -13.65 0.43
C LEU A 29 2.05 -12.94 0.63
N HIS A 30 0.97 -13.68 0.48
CA HIS A 30 -0.41 -13.22 0.63
C HIS A 30 -0.80 -12.06 -0.32
N SER A 31 -0.15 -11.96 -1.49
CA SER A 31 -0.57 -10.98 -2.51
C SER A 31 -2.04 -11.20 -2.89
N LEU A 32 -2.77 -10.10 -3.00
CA LEU A 32 -4.21 -10.09 -3.22
C LEU A 32 -4.55 -10.42 -4.65
N ASN A 33 -5.33 -11.48 -4.85
CA ASN A 33 -6.04 -11.70 -6.10
C ASN A 33 -7.49 -11.19 -5.98
N ARG A 34 -8.19 -11.08 -7.11
CA ARG A 34 -9.54 -10.53 -7.13
C ARG A 34 -10.53 -11.33 -6.27
N GLN A 35 -10.35 -12.67 -6.18
CA GLN A 35 -11.23 -13.50 -5.36
C GLN A 35 -11.04 -13.20 -3.87
N MET A 36 -9.78 -13.04 -3.40
CA MET A 36 -9.49 -12.63 -2.02
C MET A 36 -10.17 -11.31 -1.68
N VAL A 37 -10.03 -10.30 -2.55
CA VAL A 37 -10.66 -8.98 -2.38
C VAL A 37 -12.17 -9.10 -2.21
N ARG A 38 -12.82 -9.93 -3.05
CA ARG A 38 -14.25 -10.16 -2.98
C ARG A 38 -14.69 -10.92 -1.73
N ASP A 39 -13.93 -11.94 -1.34
CA ASP A 39 -14.23 -12.73 -0.14
C ASP A 39 -14.13 -11.85 1.11
N MET A 40 -13.09 -11.01 1.21
CA MET A 40 -12.92 -10.03 2.29
C MET A 40 -14.08 -9.02 2.32
N ALA A 41 -14.39 -8.41 1.17
CA ALA A 41 -15.50 -7.46 1.08
C ALA A 41 -16.84 -8.09 1.44
N SER A 42 -17.12 -9.32 0.97
CA SER A 42 -18.35 -10.05 1.29
C SER A 42 -18.48 -10.31 2.79
N ALA A 43 -17.40 -10.75 3.44
CA ALA A 43 -17.40 -10.99 4.88
C ALA A 43 -17.62 -9.69 5.67
N LEU A 44 -16.95 -8.60 5.28
CA LEU A 44 -17.13 -7.30 5.92
C LEU A 44 -18.56 -6.78 5.76
N LEU A 45 -19.17 -6.91 4.57
CA LEU A 45 -20.56 -6.51 4.34
C LEU A 45 -21.53 -7.33 5.18
N GLU A 46 -21.33 -8.65 5.29
CA GLU A 46 -22.12 -9.52 6.17
C GLU A 46 -21.99 -9.12 7.65
N TRP A 47 -20.75 -8.84 8.11
CA TRP A 47 -20.49 -8.55 9.51
C TRP A 47 -20.80 -7.10 9.92
N ARG A 48 -21.04 -6.21 8.96
CA ARG A 48 -21.27 -4.80 9.20
C ARG A 48 -22.41 -4.54 10.18
N ASP A 49 -23.54 -5.18 9.93
CA ASP A 49 -24.76 -5.01 10.72
C ASP A 49 -24.99 -6.18 11.71
N ASP A 50 -24.10 -7.18 11.72
CA ASP A 50 -24.18 -8.30 12.64
C ASP A 50 -23.87 -7.87 14.08
N PRO A 51 -24.83 -7.98 15.03
CA PRO A 51 -24.61 -7.59 16.42
C PRO A 51 -23.60 -8.48 17.15
N ASP A 52 -23.33 -9.68 16.66
CA ASP A 52 -22.38 -10.62 17.26
C ASP A 52 -20.94 -10.36 16.80
N VAL A 53 -20.71 -9.45 15.85
CA VAL A 53 -19.38 -8.99 15.48
C VAL A 53 -19.16 -7.57 15.99
N ARG A 54 -18.16 -7.35 16.82
CA ARG A 54 -17.85 -6.07 17.46
C ARG A 54 -16.53 -5.45 17.01
N ILE A 55 -15.65 -6.26 16.46
CA ILE A 55 -14.31 -5.88 16.01
C ILE A 55 -13.90 -6.72 14.82
N ILE A 56 -13.06 -6.19 13.96
CA ILE A 56 -12.47 -6.91 12.82
C ILE A 56 -10.98 -7.08 13.07
N LEU A 57 -10.48 -8.31 12.87
CA LEU A 57 -9.06 -8.63 12.87
C LEU A 57 -8.64 -9.00 11.46
N ILE A 58 -7.54 -8.41 10.99
CA ILE A 58 -6.90 -8.76 9.71
C ILE A 58 -5.49 -9.23 10.02
N ASP A 59 -5.20 -10.49 9.69
CA ASP A 59 -3.89 -11.10 9.87
C ASP A 59 -3.58 -12.10 8.74
N HIS A 60 -2.49 -12.85 8.85
CA HIS A 60 -2.15 -13.92 7.93
C HIS A 60 -2.04 -15.27 8.68
N ALA A 61 -2.25 -16.37 7.96
CA ALA A 61 -2.26 -17.71 8.54
C ALA A 61 -0.84 -18.19 8.91
N GLU A 62 0.10 -18.04 7.98
CA GLU A 62 1.48 -18.49 8.14
C GLU A 62 2.43 -17.72 7.20
N GLY A 63 3.75 -17.84 7.38
CA GLY A 63 4.74 -17.29 6.48
C GLY A 63 5.39 -15.99 6.97
N ARG A 64 6.04 -15.25 6.04
CA ARG A 64 6.92 -14.12 6.34
C ARG A 64 6.32 -12.75 6.02
N GLY A 65 5.09 -12.70 5.60
CA GLY A 65 4.47 -11.46 5.16
C GLY A 65 3.04 -11.34 5.63
N PHE A 66 2.64 -10.12 5.95
CA PHE A 66 1.24 -9.78 6.11
C PHE A 66 0.56 -9.80 4.74
N CYS A 67 1.02 -8.94 3.81
CA CYS A 67 0.54 -8.93 2.42
C CYS A 67 1.53 -8.16 1.54
N ALA A 68 1.98 -8.77 0.46
CA ALA A 68 2.98 -8.17 -0.44
C ALA A 68 2.39 -7.28 -1.57
N GLY A 69 1.09 -7.00 -1.52
CA GLY A 69 0.40 -6.15 -2.51
C GLY A 69 -0.58 -6.91 -3.39
N GLY A 70 -1.00 -6.32 -4.50
CA GLY A 70 -1.82 -6.98 -5.51
C GLY A 70 -1.04 -8.03 -6.32
N ASP A 71 -1.72 -9.02 -6.89
CA ASP A 71 -1.13 -10.00 -7.82
C ASP A 71 -0.92 -9.38 -9.21
N VAL A 72 0.04 -8.43 -9.26
CA VAL A 72 0.30 -7.62 -10.47
C VAL A 72 0.78 -8.44 -11.67
N VAL A 73 1.30 -9.65 -11.46
CA VAL A 73 1.68 -10.54 -12.57
C VAL A 73 0.42 -11.00 -13.31
N GLY A 74 -0.59 -11.48 -12.58
CA GLY A 74 -1.89 -11.83 -13.17
C GLY A 74 -2.56 -10.63 -13.84
N ILE A 75 -2.56 -9.47 -13.17
CA ILE A 75 -3.14 -8.23 -13.70
C ILE A 75 -2.43 -7.79 -15.00
N SER A 76 -1.11 -7.85 -15.05
CA SER A 76 -0.32 -7.48 -16.23
C SER A 76 -0.63 -8.37 -17.44
N GLN A 77 -0.87 -9.67 -17.21
CA GLN A 77 -1.29 -10.60 -18.27
C GLN A 77 -2.72 -10.31 -18.75
N ASP A 78 -3.61 -9.90 -17.84
CA ASP A 78 -4.99 -9.53 -18.16
C ASP A 78 -5.07 -8.27 -19.04
N VAL A 79 -4.17 -7.30 -18.87
CA VAL A 79 -4.14 -6.07 -19.70
C VAL A 79 -3.99 -6.40 -21.18
N ASP A 80 -3.23 -7.43 -21.55
CA ASP A 80 -3.00 -7.81 -22.94
C ASP A 80 -4.18 -8.56 -23.60
N GLY A 81 -4.98 -9.27 -22.81
CA GLY A 81 -6.03 -10.14 -23.36
C GLY A 81 -7.41 -9.93 -22.75
N HIS A 82 -7.46 -9.39 -21.54
CA HIS A 82 -8.67 -9.26 -20.74
C HIS A 82 -8.66 -7.95 -19.94
N GLU A 83 -8.48 -6.81 -20.60
CA GLU A 83 -8.45 -5.46 -19.98
C GLU A 83 -9.55 -5.28 -18.92
N ALA A 84 -10.75 -5.76 -19.21
CA ALA A 84 -11.86 -5.70 -18.27
C ALA A 84 -11.58 -6.41 -16.94
N ALA A 85 -10.73 -7.45 -16.93
CA ALA A 85 -10.35 -8.16 -15.71
C ALA A 85 -9.36 -7.36 -14.87
N ALA A 86 -8.36 -6.72 -15.50
CA ALA A 86 -7.42 -5.83 -14.84
C ALA A 86 -8.13 -4.63 -14.20
N ARG A 87 -8.98 -3.94 -14.95
CA ARG A 87 -9.81 -2.83 -14.45
C ARG A 87 -10.72 -3.28 -13.31
N ALA A 88 -11.31 -4.46 -13.43
CA ALA A 88 -12.22 -5.00 -12.44
C ALA A 88 -11.51 -5.42 -11.14
N PHE A 89 -10.21 -5.80 -11.18
CA PHE A 89 -9.42 -6.01 -9.98
C PHE A 89 -9.29 -4.72 -9.17
N PHE A 90 -8.79 -3.64 -9.76
CA PHE A 90 -8.63 -2.36 -9.08
C PHE A 90 -9.96 -1.76 -8.63
N PHE A 91 -11.03 -1.96 -9.42
CA PHE A 91 -12.37 -1.53 -9.04
C PHE A 91 -12.84 -2.20 -7.75
N ASP A 92 -12.67 -3.52 -7.65
CA ASP A 92 -13.06 -4.30 -6.47
C ASP A 92 -12.12 -4.00 -5.28
N GLU A 93 -10.79 -3.90 -5.50
CA GLU A 93 -9.80 -3.60 -4.46
C GLU A 93 -10.04 -2.24 -3.81
N TYR A 94 -10.27 -1.20 -4.61
CA TYR A 94 -10.54 0.14 -4.06
C TYR A 94 -11.89 0.21 -3.33
N ARG A 95 -12.87 -0.62 -3.72
CA ARG A 95 -14.10 -0.80 -2.96
C ARG A 95 -13.84 -1.42 -1.58
N LEU A 96 -12.96 -2.41 -1.51
CA LEU A 96 -12.54 -3.01 -0.25
C LEU A 96 -11.84 -1.96 0.62
N ASN A 97 -10.87 -1.21 0.08
CA ASN A 97 -10.16 -0.17 0.83
C ASN A 97 -11.11 0.91 1.35
N HIS A 98 -12.09 1.34 0.54
CA HIS A 98 -13.10 2.29 0.97
C HIS A 98 -14.02 1.72 2.05
N LEU A 99 -14.45 0.46 1.90
CA LEU A 99 -15.28 -0.23 2.88
C LEU A 99 -14.57 -0.31 4.23
N GLU A 100 -13.29 -0.70 4.24
CA GLU A 100 -12.47 -0.76 5.47
C GLU A 100 -12.28 0.61 6.10
N TYR A 101 -12.01 1.64 5.29
CA TYR A 101 -11.82 3.01 5.78
C TYR A 101 -13.08 3.60 6.41
N THR A 102 -14.27 3.27 5.89
CA THR A 102 -15.56 3.77 6.37
C THR A 102 -16.29 2.78 7.28
N TYR A 103 -15.61 1.68 7.65
CA TYR A 103 -16.24 0.61 8.41
C TYR A 103 -16.70 1.06 9.81
N PRO A 104 -17.95 0.76 10.22
CA PRO A 104 -18.51 1.29 11.47
C PRO A 104 -17.93 0.64 12.73
N LYS A 105 -17.26 -0.53 12.59
CA LYS A 105 -16.64 -1.25 13.70
C LYS A 105 -15.12 -1.10 13.64
N PRO A 106 -14.40 -1.08 14.79
CA PRO A 106 -12.96 -0.95 14.78
C PRO A 106 -12.29 -2.15 14.10
N GLY A 107 -11.34 -1.86 13.21
CA GLY A 107 -10.44 -2.84 12.60
C GLY A 107 -9.07 -2.84 13.28
N ILE A 108 -8.44 -3.99 13.34
CA ILE A 108 -7.05 -4.21 13.75
C ILE A 108 -6.32 -4.94 12.64
N ALA A 109 -5.27 -4.34 12.10
CA ALA A 109 -4.35 -5.02 11.19
C ALA A 109 -3.08 -5.43 11.94
N PHE A 110 -2.77 -6.72 11.93
CA PHE A 110 -1.52 -7.26 12.46
C PHE A 110 -0.49 -7.35 11.33
N MET A 111 0.21 -6.24 11.09
CA MET A 111 1.16 -6.06 9.98
C MET A 111 2.50 -6.75 10.28
N ASP A 112 2.46 -8.05 10.53
CA ASP A 112 3.63 -8.84 10.91
C ASP A 112 4.37 -9.36 9.67
N GLY A 113 5.47 -8.73 9.32
CA GLY A 113 6.27 -9.04 8.13
C GLY A 113 6.02 -8.08 6.96
N ILE A 114 6.18 -8.58 5.73
CA ILE A 114 6.07 -7.77 4.51
C ILE A 114 4.65 -7.19 4.38
N THR A 115 4.55 -5.87 4.26
CA THR A 115 3.32 -5.08 4.14
C THR A 115 3.54 -4.04 3.05
N MET A 116 3.13 -4.35 1.81
CA MET A 116 3.42 -3.50 0.64
C MET A 116 2.19 -3.34 -0.25
N GLY A 117 2.08 -2.23 -0.97
CA GLY A 117 1.01 -1.98 -1.94
C GLY A 117 -0.37 -2.27 -1.39
N GLY A 118 -1.13 -3.20 -2.00
CA GLY A 118 -2.43 -3.64 -1.49
C GLY A 118 -2.43 -4.08 -0.02
N GLY A 119 -1.28 -4.57 0.51
CA GLY A 119 -1.12 -4.85 1.94
C GLY A 119 -1.16 -3.58 2.81
N VAL A 120 -0.65 -2.47 2.30
CA VAL A 120 -0.82 -1.15 2.92
C VAL A 120 -2.29 -0.74 2.83
N GLY A 121 -2.93 -1.00 1.68
CA GLY A 121 -4.34 -0.68 1.42
C GLY A 121 -5.32 -1.35 2.37
N ILE A 122 -5.07 -2.60 2.80
CA ILE A 122 -5.91 -3.31 3.78
C ILE A 122 -5.46 -3.10 5.23
N GLY A 123 -4.24 -2.58 5.45
CA GLY A 123 -3.71 -2.35 6.80
C GLY A 123 -4.00 -0.95 7.32
N LEU A 124 -3.69 0.08 6.53
CA LEU A 124 -3.77 1.47 7.00
C LEU A 124 -5.18 2.00 7.27
N PRO A 125 -6.26 1.52 6.62
CA PRO A 125 -7.62 1.90 7.00
C PRO A 125 -8.01 1.49 8.42
N CYS A 126 -7.38 0.46 8.97
CA CYS A 126 -7.68 -0.05 10.30
C CYS A 126 -7.40 0.99 11.39
N ARG A 127 -8.30 1.04 12.38
CA ARG A 127 -8.15 1.91 13.55
C ARG A 127 -6.87 1.61 14.33
N TYR A 128 -6.54 0.33 14.48
CA TYR A 128 -5.34 -0.14 15.15
C TYR A 128 -4.45 -0.87 14.13
N ARG A 129 -3.22 -0.44 14.06
CA ARG A 129 -2.21 -0.97 13.12
C ARG A 129 -1.02 -1.42 13.95
N VAL A 130 -0.90 -2.73 14.08
CA VAL A 130 0.12 -3.36 14.92
C VAL A 130 1.31 -3.73 14.06
N ALA A 131 2.43 -3.08 14.29
CA ALA A 131 3.72 -3.44 13.72
C ALA A 131 4.52 -4.33 14.67
N THR A 132 5.48 -5.07 14.12
CA THR A 132 6.39 -5.94 14.86
C THR A 132 7.83 -5.69 14.46
N GLU A 133 8.77 -6.39 15.08
CA GLU A 133 10.18 -6.39 14.65
C GLU A 133 10.39 -7.00 13.26
N ARG A 134 9.40 -7.71 12.73
CA ARG A 134 9.41 -8.32 11.39
C ARG A 134 8.77 -7.45 10.32
N THR A 135 8.08 -6.39 10.71
CA THR A 135 7.38 -5.50 9.78
C THR A 135 8.35 -4.89 8.77
N VAL A 136 7.98 -4.96 7.49
CA VAL A 136 8.63 -4.26 6.39
C VAL A 136 7.53 -3.59 5.58
N LEU A 137 7.31 -2.31 5.84
CA LEU A 137 6.28 -1.51 5.18
C LEU A 137 6.90 -0.68 4.05
N ALA A 138 6.32 -0.74 2.86
CA ALA A 138 6.75 0.08 1.73
C ALA A 138 5.63 0.25 0.70
N MET A 139 5.76 1.29 -0.11
CA MET A 139 4.98 1.49 -1.34
C MET A 139 5.95 1.61 -2.53
N PRO A 140 6.37 0.46 -3.12
CA PRO A 140 7.41 0.43 -4.14
C PRO A 140 6.86 0.51 -5.58
N GLU A 141 5.65 1.01 -5.77
CA GLU A 141 4.86 0.95 -7.00
C GLU A 141 5.58 1.57 -8.20
N THR A 142 6.37 2.63 -7.99
CA THR A 142 7.18 3.26 -9.05
C THR A 142 8.21 2.31 -9.68
N THR A 143 8.56 1.22 -8.96
CA THR A 143 9.46 0.17 -9.48
C THR A 143 8.80 -0.71 -10.55
N ILE A 144 7.47 -0.74 -10.57
CA ILE A 144 6.68 -1.51 -11.57
C ILE A 144 5.86 -0.59 -12.47
N GLY A 145 6.21 0.70 -12.54
CA GLY A 145 5.60 1.63 -13.49
C GLY A 145 4.21 2.11 -13.11
N ILE A 146 3.80 2.00 -11.83
CA ILE A 146 2.57 2.58 -11.29
C ILE A 146 2.90 3.50 -10.10
N PHE A 147 1.90 4.05 -9.44
CA PHE A 147 2.02 4.99 -8.34
C PHE A 147 1.58 4.35 -7.02
N PRO A 148 1.94 4.89 -5.85
CA PRO A 148 1.40 4.50 -4.54
C PRO A 148 -0.12 4.73 -4.48
N ASP A 149 -0.90 3.70 -4.78
CA ASP A 149 -2.36 3.68 -4.81
C ASP A 149 -2.98 3.21 -3.47
N VAL A 150 -4.19 2.67 -3.48
CA VAL A 150 -4.94 2.13 -2.33
C VAL A 150 -5.08 3.10 -1.17
N GLY A 151 -5.19 4.40 -1.46
CA GLY A 151 -5.16 5.50 -0.49
C GLY A 151 -3.75 5.99 -0.18
N GLY A 152 -2.73 5.53 -0.90
CA GLY A 152 -1.33 5.91 -0.70
C GLY A 152 -1.11 7.41 -0.79
N GLY A 153 -1.73 8.08 -1.75
CA GLY A 153 -1.70 9.55 -1.86
C GLY A 153 -2.13 10.21 -0.55
N ARG A 154 -3.27 9.79 0.00
CA ARG A 154 -3.82 10.32 1.24
C ARG A 154 -2.96 10.01 2.47
N TYR A 155 -2.41 8.79 2.58
CA TYR A 155 -1.61 8.40 3.75
C TYR A 155 -0.24 9.07 3.72
N LEU A 156 0.42 9.10 2.57
CA LEU A 156 1.75 9.66 2.43
C LEU A 156 1.73 11.19 2.52
N SER A 157 0.79 11.88 1.87
CA SER A 157 0.73 13.35 1.87
C SER A 157 0.52 13.97 3.26
N ARG A 158 0.11 13.16 4.25
CA ARG A 158 -0.04 13.58 5.65
C ARG A 158 1.22 13.42 6.49
N LEU A 159 2.26 12.84 5.93
CA LEU A 159 3.55 12.75 6.60
C LEU A 159 4.21 14.14 6.66
N ARG A 160 5.03 14.34 7.70
CA ARG A 160 5.70 15.61 7.89
C ARG A 160 6.81 15.85 6.86
N GLY A 161 7.09 17.12 6.59
CA GLY A 161 8.17 17.53 5.70
C GLY A 161 8.02 16.92 4.31
N ARG A 162 9.13 16.43 3.76
CA ARG A 162 9.18 15.83 2.42
C ARG A 162 9.25 14.29 2.42
N LEU A 163 8.82 13.67 3.51
CA LEU A 163 8.78 12.20 3.63
C LEU A 163 7.88 11.55 2.56
N ALA A 164 6.80 12.21 2.19
CA ALA A 164 5.89 11.69 1.16
C ALA A 164 6.61 11.53 -0.18
N GLN A 165 7.30 12.57 -0.64
CA GLN A 165 8.07 12.55 -1.89
C GLN A 165 9.17 11.50 -1.84
N PHE A 166 9.92 11.45 -0.73
CA PHE A 166 10.97 10.46 -0.53
C PHE A 166 10.43 9.02 -0.62
N LEU A 167 9.38 8.68 0.13
CA LEU A 167 8.83 7.33 0.17
C LEU A 167 8.20 6.91 -1.17
N ALA A 168 7.44 7.81 -1.81
CA ALA A 168 6.79 7.53 -3.08
C ALA A 168 7.77 7.32 -4.22
N LEU A 169 8.85 8.14 -4.28
CA LEU A 169 9.83 8.06 -5.36
C LEU A 169 10.81 6.91 -5.20
N THR A 170 11.25 6.64 -3.96
CA THR A 170 12.28 5.63 -3.71
C THR A 170 11.71 4.25 -3.46
N GLY A 171 10.46 4.16 -2.96
CA GLY A 171 9.90 2.92 -2.44
C GLY A 171 10.65 2.42 -1.20
N ALA A 172 11.20 3.34 -0.40
CA ALA A 172 12.00 3.02 0.79
C ALA A 172 11.21 2.14 1.76
N ARG A 173 11.90 1.15 2.30
CA ARG A 173 11.33 0.18 3.24
C ARG A 173 11.46 0.71 4.66
N LEU A 174 10.34 0.78 5.35
CA LEU A 174 10.24 1.14 6.75
C LEU A 174 10.15 -0.13 7.61
N ASP A 175 10.95 -0.19 8.66
CA ASP A 175 10.75 -1.21 9.70
C ASP A 175 9.58 -0.85 10.63
N GLY A 176 9.25 -1.74 11.58
CA GLY A 176 8.12 -1.53 12.48
C GLY A 176 8.29 -0.32 13.40
N ALA A 177 9.52 0.00 13.81
CA ALA A 177 9.83 1.18 14.63
C ALA A 177 9.65 2.48 13.82
N GLU A 178 10.11 2.48 12.57
CA GLU A 178 9.93 3.58 11.63
C GLU A 178 8.44 3.80 11.32
N ALA A 179 7.70 2.71 11.05
CA ALA A 179 6.26 2.77 10.82
C ALA A 179 5.51 3.38 12.02
N LEU A 180 5.88 2.99 13.24
CA LEU A 180 5.32 3.57 14.47
C LEU A 180 5.67 5.06 14.61
N ARG A 181 6.93 5.44 14.43
CA ARG A 181 7.40 6.84 14.54
C ARG A 181 6.75 7.76 13.51
N LEU A 182 6.47 7.25 12.32
CA LEU A 182 5.77 7.97 11.26
C LEU A 182 4.24 7.91 11.40
N ARG A 183 3.71 7.24 12.43
CA ARG A 183 2.27 7.04 12.68
C ARG A 183 1.55 6.25 11.59
N LEU A 184 2.28 5.50 10.79
CA LEU A 184 1.73 4.51 9.89
C LEU A 184 1.31 3.24 10.66
N ALA A 185 2.00 2.92 11.76
CA ALA A 185 1.52 2.00 12.79
C ALA A 185 1.05 2.77 14.03
N THR A 186 0.21 2.12 14.86
CA THR A 186 -0.31 2.67 16.13
C THR A 186 0.33 2.01 17.34
N HIS A 187 0.74 0.74 17.21
CA HIS A 187 1.34 -0.06 18.26
C HIS A 187 2.51 -0.85 17.72
N PHE A 188 3.47 -1.13 18.57
CA PHE A 188 4.58 -2.04 18.27
C PHE A 188 4.56 -3.17 19.29
N ILE A 189 4.27 -4.38 18.83
CA ILE A 189 4.15 -5.58 19.68
C ILE A 189 5.10 -6.62 19.13
N ARG A 190 5.88 -7.30 19.99
CA ARG A 190 6.73 -8.40 19.57
C ARG A 190 5.90 -9.50 18.90
N SER A 191 6.41 -10.03 17.80
CA SER A 191 5.70 -11.03 17.01
C SER A 191 5.30 -12.26 17.83
N GLU A 192 6.10 -12.66 18.82
CA GLU A 192 5.82 -13.76 19.74
C GLU A 192 4.62 -13.52 20.66
N ARG A 193 4.19 -12.25 20.81
CA ARG A 193 3.04 -11.88 21.64
C ARG A 193 1.75 -11.64 20.83
N LEU A 194 1.79 -11.79 19.52
CA LEU A 194 0.62 -11.48 18.68
C LEU A 194 -0.55 -12.44 18.94
N GLU A 195 -0.28 -13.72 19.17
CA GLU A 195 -1.37 -14.68 19.47
C GLU A 195 -2.02 -14.35 20.82
N GLU A 196 -1.24 -14.01 21.85
CA GLU A 196 -1.78 -13.50 23.12
C GLU A 196 -2.68 -12.28 22.90
N ALA A 197 -2.24 -11.34 22.08
CA ALA A 197 -3.03 -10.14 21.76
C ALA A 197 -4.37 -10.50 21.11
N LYS A 198 -4.34 -11.35 20.09
CA LYS A 198 -5.53 -11.81 19.36
C LYS A 198 -6.51 -12.53 20.26
N GLU A 199 -6.06 -13.52 21.04
CA GLU A 199 -6.89 -14.28 21.97
C GLU A 199 -7.57 -13.38 23.00
N ARG A 200 -6.83 -12.45 23.61
CA ARG A 200 -7.36 -11.51 24.59
C ARG A 200 -8.38 -10.55 23.98
N ILE A 201 -8.15 -10.07 22.74
CA ILE A 201 -9.05 -9.17 22.02
C ILE A 201 -10.32 -9.91 21.60
N ILE A 202 -10.22 -11.14 21.10
CA ILE A 202 -11.37 -11.97 20.74
C ILE A 202 -12.26 -12.23 21.95
N ALA A 203 -11.64 -12.53 23.10
CA ALA A 203 -12.37 -12.75 24.35
C ALA A 203 -13.05 -11.46 24.89
N GLN A 204 -12.42 -10.30 24.69
CA GLN A 204 -12.88 -9.01 25.24
C GLN A 204 -12.68 -7.86 24.23
N PRO A 205 -13.45 -7.79 23.12
CA PRO A 205 -13.23 -6.82 22.06
C PRO A 205 -13.32 -5.35 22.49
N PHE A 206 -14.13 -5.05 23.52
CA PHE A 206 -14.24 -3.69 24.06
C PHE A 206 -12.99 -3.20 24.81
N ARG A 207 -12.05 -4.12 25.10
CA ARG A 207 -10.76 -3.81 25.71
C ARG A 207 -9.61 -3.83 24.71
N ALA A 208 -9.89 -3.91 23.41
CA ALA A 208 -8.86 -4.04 22.38
C ALA A 208 -7.74 -3.00 22.54
N GLN A 209 -8.09 -1.73 22.70
CA GLN A 209 -7.07 -0.68 22.90
C GLN A 209 -6.22 -0.96 24.15
N ALA A 210 -6.84 -1.24 25.29
CA ALA A 210 -6.11 -1.49 26.53
C ALA A 210 -5.19 -2.73 26.43
N VAL A 211 -5.63 -3.78 25.71
CA VAL A 211 -4.79 -4.96 25.44
C VAL A 211 -3.59 -4.60 24.57
N LEU A 212 -3.81 -3.83 23.50
CA LEU A 212 -2.74 -3.40 22.63
C LEU A 212 -1.74 -2.46 23.33
N ASP A 213 -2.24 -1.51 24.13
CA ASP A 213 -1.40 -0.60 24.93
C ASP A 213 -0.54 -1.37 25.95
N GLU A 214 -1.12 -2.38 26.64
CA GLU A 214 -0.44 -3.21 27.63
C GLU A 214 0.65 -4.11 27.00
N LEU A 215 0.41 -4.59 25.77
CA LEU A 215 1.33 -5.47 25.06
C LEU A 215 2.36 -4.74 24.20
N SER A 216 2.18 -3.44 24.00
CA SER A 216 3.12 -2.60 23.25
C SER A 216 4.44 -2.44 23.99
N GLU A 217 5.52 -2.48 23.22
CA GLU A 217 6.88 -2.28 23.75
C GLU A 217 7.16 -0.78 23.93
N ASP A 218 7.75 -0.43 25.09
CA ASP A 218 8.28 0.90 25.35
C ASP A 218 9.69 1.08 24.74
N ASP A 219 10.50 0.00 24.78
CA ASP A 219 11.86 -0.05 24.23
C ASP A 219 11.83 -0.59 22.80
N ILE A 220 11.48 0.30 21.85
CA ILE A 220 11.47 -0.01 20.43
C ILE A 220 12.83 0.30 19.79
N PRO A 221 13.24 -0.40 18.71
CA PRO A 221 14.45 -0.10 17.96
C PRO A 221 14.51 1.36 17.49
N GLU A 222 15.72 1.85 17.26
CA GLU A 222 15.92 3.20 16.70
C GLU A 222 15.35 3.29 15.28
N ALA A 223 14.48 4.26 15.05
CA ALA A 223 13.93 4.55 13.73
C ALA A 223 14.95 5.32 12.89
N ARG A 224 15.74 4.61 12.09
CA ARG A 224 16.89 5.14 11.31
C ARG A 224 16.52 6.27 10.35
N ILE A 225 15.30 6.23 9.79
CA ILE A 225 14.80 7.30 8.91
C ILE A 225 14.79 8.67 9.60
N MET A 226 14.66 8.69 10.94
CA MET A 226 14.65 9.94 11.70
C MET A 226 15.98 10.69 11.60
N GLY A 227 17.10 9.97 11.45
CA GLY A 227 18.43 10.56 11.22
C GLY A 227 18.57 11.22 9.84
N ASN A 228 17.75 10.82 8.88
CA ASN A 228 17.81 11.34 7.50
C ASN A 228 16.81 12.46 7.21
N LEU A 229 15.95 12.84 8.15
CA LEU A 229 14.88 13.82 7.91
C LEU A 229 15.38 15.14 7.33
N LYS A 230 16.49 15.67 7.85
CA LYS A 230 17.07 16.93 7.33
C LYS A 230 17.55 16.80 5.88
N LYS A 231 18.09 15.65 5.50
CA LYS A 231 18.49 15.35 4.12
C LYS A 231 17.27 15.19 3.22
N ILE A 232 16.25 14.47 3.69
CA ILE A 232 14.98 14.31 2.99
C ILE A 232 14.35 15.70 2.74
N ASP A 233 14.20 16.52 3.77
CA ASP A 233 13.63 17.86 3.63
C ASP A 233 14.45 18.76 2.69
N ARG A 234 15.78 18.60 2.67
CA ARG A 234 16.68 19.38 1.80
C ARG A 234 16.59 18.96 0.34
N TYR A 235 16.69 17.66 0.04
CA TYR A 235 16.85 17.16 -1.32
C TYR A 235 15.52 16.89 -2.03
N PHE A 236 14.44 16.69 -1.28
CA PHE A 236 13.10 16.45 -1.82
C PHE A 236 12.20 17.68 -1.72
N ASP A 237 12.78 18.88 -1.58
CA ASP A 237 12.04 20.15 -1.44
C ASP A 237 11.52 20.68 -2.78
N SER A 238 10.93 19.81 -3.56
CA SER A 238 10.21 20.14 -4.80
C SER A 238 9.14 19.10 -5.08
N ASP A 239 8.14 19.47 -5.87
CA ASP A 239 7.13 18.57 -6.42
C ASP A 239 7.43 18.25 -7.91
N ARG A 240 8.63 18.57 -8.38
CA ARG A 240 9.15 18.28 -9.71
C ARG A 240 10.30 17.28 -9.62
N LEU A 241 10.21 16.20 -10.41
CA LEU A 241 11.20 15.12 -10.40
C LEU A 241 12.59 15.61 -10.79
N GLU A 242 12.66 16.53 -11.77
CA GLU A 242 13.91 17.09 -12.27
C GLU A 242 14.65 17.86 -11.18
N ASP A 243 13.93 18.71 -10.43
CA ASP A 243 14.52 19.54 -9.37
C ASP A 243 15.04 18.64 -8.23
N ILE A 244 14.31 17.58 -7.87
CA ILE A 244 14.74 16.60 -6.86
C ILE A 244 16.02 15.90 -7.32
N LEU A 245 16.09 15.43 -8.57
CA LEU A 245 17.27 14.77 -9.11
C LEU A 245 18.46 15.74 -9.19
N GLU A 246 18.25 16.99 -9.58
CA GLU A 246 19.30 18.03 -9.59
C GLU A 246 19.84 18.29 -8.18
N ALA A 247 18.95 18.42 -7.18
CA ALA A 247 19.36 18.63 -5.79
C ALA A 247 20.18 17.46 -5.24
N LEU A 248 19.76 16.21 -5.57
CA LEU A 248 20.48 15.00 -5.18
C LEU A 248 21.84 14.89 -5.87
N ASP A 249 21.93 15.24 -7.17
CA ASP A 249 23.20 15.25 -7.93
C ASP A 249 24.17 16.28 -7.38
N ALA A 250 23.68 17.48 -7.05
CA ALA A 250 24.49 18.50 -6.42
C ALA A 250 25.04 18.02 -5.05
N GLY A 251 24.19 17.38 -4.23
CA GLY A 251 24.62 16.77 -2.98
C GLY A 251 25.66 15.67 -3.17
N ALA A 252 25.49 14.82 -4.17
CA ALA A 252 26.45 13.77 -4.52
C ALA A 252 27.79 14.35 -4.97
N ALA A 253 27.80 15.43 -5.76
CA ALA A 253 29.01 16.14 -6.18
C ALA A 253 29.75 16.76 -5.00
N ASP A 254 29.03 17.18 -3.96
CA ASP A 254 29.58 17.66 -2.69
C ASP A 254 30.05 16.53 -1.75
N GLY A 255 29.95 15.26 -2.17
CA GLY A 255 30.42 14.09 -1.43
C GLY A 255 29.37 13.46 -0.50
N ASP A 256 28.08 13.79 -0.62
CA ASP A 256 27.02 13.13 0.13
C ASP A 256 26.64 11.78 -0.53
N GLU A 257 27.21 10.69 0.01
CA GLU A 257 26.95 9.32 -0.48
C GLU A 257 25.47 8.93 -0.39
N TRP A 258 24.73 9.46 0.60
CA TRP A 258 23.29 9.20 0.71
C TRP A 258 22.54 9.82 -0.47
N ALA A 259 22.88 11.07 -0.84
CA ALA A 259 22.26 11.72 -1.98
C ALA A 259 22.55 10.97 -3.29
N ALA A 260 23.79 10.52 -3.50
CA ALA A 260 24.18 9.72 -4.65
C ALA A 260 23.34 8.43 -4.75
N LYS A 261 23.18 7.71 -3.65
CA LYS A 261 22.39 6.47 -3.57
C LYS A 261 20.92 6.72 -3.89
N GLU A 262 20.32 7.77 -3.34
CA GLU A 262 18.90 8.04 -3.59
C GLU A 262 18.67 8.52 -5.03
N ALA A 263 19.59 9.28 -5.63
CA ALA A 263 19.54 9.63 -7.05
C ALA A 263 19.55 8.39 -7.95
N GLU A 264 20.44 7.43 -7.68
CA GLU A 264 20.49 6.15 -8.39
C GLU A 264 19.19 5.35 -8.21
N THR A 265 18.69 5.29 -6.98
CA THR A 265 17.43 4.60 -6.65
C THR A 265 16.26 5.16 -7.45
N ILE A 266 16.11 6.50 -7.53
CA ILE A 266 15.03 7.14 -8.28
C ILE A 266 15.19 6.91 -9.79
N ARG A 267 16.41 6.99 -10.32
CA ARG A 267 16.68 6.74 -11.75
C ARG A 267 16.37 5.31 -12.20
N ALA A 268 16.36 4.36 -11.28
CA ALA A 268 15.93 2.99 -11.56
C ALA A 268 14.41 2.83 -11.65
N LYS A 269 13.61 3.87 -11.28
CA LYS A 269 12.15 3.85 -11.32
C LYS A 269 11.61 4.36 -12.66
N SER A 270 10.34 4.06 -12.95
CA SER A 270 9.63 4.66 -14.09
C SER A 270 9.53 6.18 -13.91
N PRO A 271 10.05 6.99 -14.85
CA PRO A 271 9.95 8.43 -14.76
C PRO A 271 8.50 8.91 -14.81
N MET A 272 7.64 8.28 -15.61
CA MET A 272 6.21 8.60 -15.67
C MET A 272 5.53 8.32 -14.34
N ALA A 273 5.75 7.13 -13.76
CA ALA A 273 5.18 6.76 -12.47
C ALA A 273 5.65 7.69 -11.35
N CYS A 274 6.93 8.11 -11.34
CA CYS A 274 7.45 9.09 -10.38
C CYS A 274 6.74 10.44 -10.51
N LYS A 275 6.55 10.97 -11.73
CA LYS A 275 5.85 12.25 -11.94
C LYS A 275 4.37 12.18 -11.57
N VAL A 276 3.69 11.07 -11.92
CA VAL A 276 2.31 10.82 -11.50
C VAL A 276 2.21 10.77 -9.98
N SER A 277 3.16 10.09 -9.32
CA SER A 277 3.20 10.01 -7.85
C SER A 277 3.39 11.39 -7.19
N LEU A 278 4.28 12.23 -7.72
CA LEU A 278 4.46 13.60 -7.20
C LEU A 278 3.18 14.42 -7.35
N LYS A 279 2.53 14.37 -8.54
CA LYS A 279 1.26 15.07 -8.73
C LYS A 279 0.16 14.52 -7.82
N LEU A 280 0.07 13.21 -7.61
CA LEU A 280 -0.86 12.60 -6.65
C LEU A 280 -0.69 13.20 -5.25
N LEU A 281 0.56 13.30 -4.76
CA LEU A 281 0.85 13.87 -3.44
C LEU A 281 0.44 15.34 -3.30
N VAL A 282 0.44 16.10 -4.40
CA VAL A 282 -0.06 17.48 -4.44
C VAL A 282 -1.58 17.52 -4.44
N GLU A 283 -2.25 16.62 -5.16
CA GLU A 283 -3.72 16.62 -5.31
C GLU A 283 -4.46 15.99 -4.12
N SER A 284 -3.88 14.95 -3.47
CA SER A 284 -4.50 14.20 -2.39
C SER A 284 -4.92 15.03 -1.18
N PRO A 285 -4.18 16.06 -0.73
CA PRO A 285 -4.63 16.92 0.37
C PRO A 285 -5.94 17.67 0.10
N TYR A 286 -6.30 17.86 -1.17
CA TYR A 286 -7.54 18.53 -1.59
C TYR A 286 -8.72 17.58 -1.69
N GLN A 287 -8.50 16.26 -1.61
CA GLN A 287 -9.58 15.28 -1.56
C GLN A 287 -10.19 15.26 -0.17
N LEU A 288 -11.36 15.88 0.00
CA LEU A 288 -11.99 16.01 1.33
C LEU A 288 -12.42 14.66 1.90
N HIS A 289 -12.98 13.81 1.08
CA HIS A 289 -13.47 12.49 1.48
C HIS A 289 -12.64 11.38 0.85
N PHE A 290 -12.53 10.25 1.54
CA PHE A 290 -11.78 9.10 1.02
C PHE A 290 -12.38 8.54 -0.28
N VAL A 291 -13.68 8.68 -0.48
CA VAL A 291 -14.34 8.32 -1.74
C VAL A 291 -13.81 9.12 -2.93
N ASP A 292 -13.44 10.38 -2.73
CA ASP A 292 -12.90 11.24 -3.79
C ASP A 292 -11.46 10.85 -4.13
N GLU A 293 -10.67 10.50 -3.10
CA GLU A 293 -9.34 9.91 -3.27
C GLU A 293 -9.41 8.64 -4.11
N MET A 294 -10.29 7.70 -3.75
CA MET A 294 -10.44 6.44 -4.49
C MET A 294 -10.89 6.64 -5.94
N ARG A 295 -11.75 7.63 -6.21
CA ARG A 295 -12.14 7.99 -7.59
C ARG A 295 -10.98 8.52 -8.40
N MET A 296 -10.19 9.41 -7.80
CA MET A 296 -9.00 9.96 -8.43
C MET A 296 -7.97 8.87 -8.72
N GLU A 297 -7.61 8.07 -7.72
CA GLU A 297 -6.64 6.99 -7.87
C GLU A 297 -7.11 5.95 -8.90
N TYR A 298 -8.41 5.59 -8.92
CA TYR A 298 -8.95 4.69 -9.93
C TYR A 298 -8.83 5.27 -11.34
N GLY A 299 -9.15 6.56 -11.51
CA GLY A 299 -8.99 7.26 -12.79
C GLY A 299 -7.57 7.25 -13.32
N ILE A 300 -6.58 7.42 -12.42
CA ILE A 300 -5.16 7.34 -12.74
C ILE A 300 -4.78 5.89 -13.08
N MET A 301 -5.18 4.94 -12.25
CA MET A 301 -4.78 3.53 -12.38
C MET A 301 -5.26 2.92 -13.70
N VAL A 302 -6.53 3.11 -14.09
CA VAL A 302 -7.07 2.52 -15.32
C VAL A 302 -6.44 3.07 -16.60
N ARG A 303 -5.72 4.20 -16.52
CA ARG A 303 -4.93 4.73 -17.64
C ARG A 303 -3.48 4.26 -17.55
N LEU A 304 -2.91 4.23 -16.34
CA LEU A 304 -1.49 3.95 -16.15
C LEU A 304 -1.16 2.48 -16.39
N ILE A 305 -2.09 1.54 -16.15
CA ILE A 305 -1.89 0.12 -16.51
C ILE A 305 -1.70 -0.12 -18.02
N HIS A 306 -2.14 0.84 -18.87
CA HIS A 306 -1.90 0.81 -20.31
C HIS A 306 -0.59 1.49 -20.73
N HIS A 307 0.07 2.21 -19.81
CA HIS A 307 1.38 2.76 -20.09
C HIS A 307 2.40 1.62 -20.21
N PRO A 308 3.32 1.65 -21.20
CA PRO A 308 4.27 0.55 -21.44
C PRO A 308 5.12 0.22 -20.21
N ASP A 309 5.38 1.20 -19.34
CA ASP A 309 6.18 1.02 -18.13
C ASP A 309 5.56 0.04 -17.13
N PHE A 310 4.24 -0.08 -17.04
CA PHE A 310 3.63 -1.06 -16.14
C PHE A 310 4.01 -2.49 -16.53
N LYS A 311 3.84 -2.83 -17.79
CA LYS A 311 4.17 -4.17 -18.30
C LYS A 311 5.66 -4.45 -18.19
N GLU A 312 6.47 -3.46 -18.56
CA GLU A 312 7.93 -3.58 -18.50
C GLU A 312 8.44 -3.74 -17.07
N GLY A 313 7.90 -2.95 -16.13
CA GLY A 313 8.26 -3.06 -14.71
C GLY A 313 7.91 -4.42 -14.11
N VAL A 314 6.71 -4.94 -14.42
CA VAL A 314 6.29 -6.28 -14.00
C VAL A 314 7.17 -7.34 -14.61
N ARG A 315 7.50 -7.25 -15.92
CA ARG A 315 8.44 -8.16 -16.59
C ARG A 315 9.79 -8.17 -15.87
N ALA A 316 10.40 -7.00 -15.74
CA ALA A 316 11.77 -6.89 -15.24
C ALA A 316 11.91 -7.32 -13.77
N LEU A 317 10.92 -7.01 -12.92
CA LEU A 317 11.01 -7.26 -11.49
C LEU A 317 10.47 -8.63 -11.07
N LEU A 318 9.39 -9.11 -11.69
CA LEU A 318 8.62 -10.25 -11.17
C LEU A 318 8.64 -11.48 -12.10
N ILE A 319 8.70 -11.28 -13.41
CA ILE A 319 8.70 -12.38 -14.39
C ILE A 319 10.13 -12.82 -14.70
N ASP A 320 10.90 -11.96 -15.38
CA ASP A 320 12.29 -12.26 -15.79
C ASP A 320 13.28 -12.09 -14.64
N LYS A 321 12.98 -11.22 -13.69
CA LYS A 321 13.79 -10.93 -12.50
C LYS A 321 15.20 -10.43 -12.83
N ASP A 322 15.36 -9.81 -14.00
CA ASP A 322 16.62 -9.21 -14.44
C ASP A 322 16.91 -7.86 -13.78
N ASN A 323 15.86 -7.22 -13.20
CA ASN A 323 15.90 -5.90 -12.57
C ASN A 323 16.46 -4.81 -13.51
N LYS A 324 16.21 -4.95 -14.82
CA LYS A 324 16.67 -4.03 -15.87
C LYS A 324 15.50 -3.56 -16.72
N PRO A 325 14.59 -2.75 -16.17
CA PRO A 325 13.47 -2.22 -16.94
C PRO A 325 13.96 -1.23 -18.01
N ASN A 326 13.31 -1.26 -19.16
CA ASN A 326 13.52 -0.30 -20.24
C ASN A 326 12.35 0.69 -20.27
N TRP A 327 12.41 1.70 -19.41
CA TRP A 327 11.37 2.70 -19.27
C TRP A 327 11.18 3.56 -20.54
N GLN A 328 9.93 3.98 -20.81
CA GLN A 328 9.58 4.77 -21.99
C GLN A 328 8.73 6.00 -21.61
N PRO A 329 9.33 7.21 -21.64
CA PRO A 329 10.74 7.51 -21.91
C PRO A 329 11.63 7.30 -20.69
N THR A 330 12.92 7.05 -20.90
CA THR A 330 13.92 6.97 -19.82
C THR A 330 14.31 8.32 -19.25
N ASN A 331 14.20 9.39 -20.05
CA ASN A 331 14.53 10.74 -19.63
C ASN A 331 13.29 11.47 -19.10
N PRO A 332 13.22 11.84 -17.79
CA PRO A 332 12.08 12.53 -17.23
C PRO A 332 11.80 13.91 -17.86
N THR A 333 12.82 14.58 -18.40
CA THR A 333 12.68 15.94 -18.95
C THR A 333 11.83 16.02 -20.22
N VAL A 334 11.59 14.89 -20.91
CA VAL A 334 10.73 14.84 -22.09
C VAL A 334 9.25 14.59 -21.74
N ILE A 335 8.94 14.30 -20.47
CA ILE A 335 7.59 14.13 -19.96
C ILE A 335 7.10 15.50 -19.48
N GLY A 336 6.21 16.13 -20.24
CA GLY A 336 5.65 17.44 -19.89
C GLY A 336 4.52 17.33 -18.84
N ASP A 337 4.17 18.48 -18.25
CA ASP A 337 3.08 18.54 -17.27
C ASP A 337 1.73 18.11 -17.89
N ALA A 338 1.52 18.35 -19.19
CA ALA A 338 0.32 17.91 -19.90
C ALA A 338 0.25 16.37 -20.02
N ASP A 339 1.40 15.70 -20.20
CA ASP A 339 1.46 14.24 -20.27
C ASP A 339 1.11 13.59 -18.93
N VAL A 340 1.41 14.26 -17.82
CA VAL A 340 1.03 13.81 -16.48
C VAL A 340 -0.43 14.16 -16.17
N ALA A 341 -0.87 15.37 -16.56
CA ALA A 341 -2.22 15.86 -16.26
C ALA A 341 -3.33 14.98 -16.84
N GLN A 342 -3.12 14.37 -18.02
CA GLN A 342 -4.11 13.49 -18.66
C GLN A 342 -4.52 12.29 -17.78
N PHE A 343 -3.63 11.81 -16.89
CA PHE A 343 -3.96 10.70 -15.98
C PHE A 343 -4.97 11.14 -14.92
N PHE A 344 -5.02 12.42 -14.58
CA PHE A 344 -5.89 13.01 -13.55
C PHE A 344 -7.23 13.52 -14.12
N GLU A 345 -7.45 13.44 -15.43
CA GLU A 345 -8.73 13.82 -16.01
C GLU A 345 -9.85 12.91 -15.51
N PRO A 346 -11.03 13.42 -15.22
CA PRO A 346 -12.18 12.60 -14.84
C PRO A 346 -12.48 11.52 -15.89
N LEU A 347 -12.85 10.32 -15.44
CA LEU A 347 -13.40 9.30 -16.32
C LEU A 347 -14.84 9.69 -16.76
N PRO A 348 -15.32 9.17 -17.91
CA PRO A 348 -16.73 9.23 -18.26
C PRO A 348 -17.62 8.73 -17.11
N PRO A 349 -18.81 9.31 -16.89
CA PRO A 349 -19.67 8.97 -15.74
C PRO A 349 -19.96 7.47 -15.57
N GLU A 350 -20.09 6.75 -16.68
CA GLU A 350 -20.34 5.31 -16.72
C GLU A 350 -19.13 4.46 -16.33
N GLU A 351 -17.92 5.01 -16.46
CA GLU A 351 -16.66 4.35 -16.13
C GLU A 351 -16.13 4.72 -14.75
N GLN A 352 -16.75 5.72 -14.10
CA GLN A 352 -16.29 6.19 -12.79
C GLN A 352 -16.42 5.10 -11.73
N TRP A 353 -15.41 5.03 -10.89
CA TRP A 353 -15.45 4.18 -9.72
C TRP A 353 -16.53 4.63 -8.72
N ARG A 354 -17.18 3.65 -8.07
CA ARG A 354 -18.22 3.87 -7.06
C ARG A 354 -18.00 2.94 -5.87
N PRO A 355 -18.20 3.41 -4.64
CA PRO A 355 -18.16 2.57 -3.44
C PRO A 355 -19.30 1.53 -3.46
N PHE A 356 -19.34 0.67 -2.44
CA PHE A 356 -20.55 -0.10 -2.16
C PHE A 356 -21.68 0.83 -1.72
N ASP A 357 -22.89 0.54 -2.16
CA ASP A 357 -24.11 1.22 -1.72
C ASP A 357 -24.59 0.58 -0.40
N PHE A 358 -24.71 1.36 0.67
CA PHE A 358 -25.26 0.97 1.97
C PHE A 358 -25.74 2.16 2.82
#